data_5b94c0838d0b53ad4ac5afa7869e8504
#
_entry.id   5b94c0838d0b53ad4ac5afa7869e8504
#
_cell.length_a   1.000
_cell.length_b   1.000
_cell.length_c   1.000
_cell.angle_alpha   90.00
_cell.angle_beta   90.00
_cell.angle_gamma   90.00
#
_symmetry.space_group_name_H-M   'P 1'
#
loop_
_entity.id
_entity.type
_entity.pdbx_description
1 polymer ?
#
loop_
_entity_poly.entity_id
_entity_poly.type
_entity_poly.pdbx_seq_one_letter_code
_entity_poly.pdbx_strand_id
1 'polypeptide(L)'
;MNTNHLRNKLVLIVGLGLVILTSVIAYASSTNVLAVGTIPNSQFFEGPATVTVRTLTIAPGEVLAWHYHPGYAFNVVKSGHLTVEEGCGGEVTLGPTEAFEEMDGHVHRAKNLTTEDVVIYNTFIMPQGKPTTINIPNNERRCGPPSDATECKDNGWTQFTQPNSFSNQGECVDYVRHRARVVLPVPEVPQN
;
A
#
# COMPACT_ATOMS: atom_id res chain seq x y z
N MET A 1 3.62 -7.29 91.38
CA MET A 1 4.58 -7.39 90.23
C MET A 1 3.72 -7.42 88.98
N ASN A 2 3.86 -6.38 88.19
CA ASN A 2 2.97 -6.02 87.10
C ASN A 2 3.63 -6.44 85.76
N THR A 3 3.05 -7.35 85.00
CA THR A 3 3.51 -7.71 83.68
C THR A 3 2.55 -7.18 82.66
N ASN A 4 2.99 -6.07 81.98
CA ASN A 4 2.26 -5.48 80.89
C ASN A 4 2.39 -6.31 79.62
N HIS A 5 1.26 -6.84 79.15
CA HIS A 5 1.16 -7.44 77.82
C HIS A 5 0.99 -6.30 76.76
N LEU A 6 2.05 -6.04 76.01
CA LEU A 6 1.97 -5.31 74.76
C LEU A 6 1.30 -6.13 73.68
N ARG A 7 0.08 -5.80 73.30
CA ARG A 7 -0.61 -6.37 72.13
C ARG A 7 -0.19 -5.56 70.88
N ASN A 8 0.75 -6.14 70.10
CA ASN A 8 1.03 -5.61 68.77
C ASN A 8 -0.16 -5.78 67.85
N LYS A 9 -0.80 -4.67 67.48
CA LYS A 9 -1.81 -4.64 66.42
C LYS A 9 -1.07 -4.55 65.07
N LEU A 10 -1.02 -5.67 64.34
CA LEU A 10 -0.57 -5.69 62.95
C LEU A 10 -1.69 -5.04 62.08
N VAL A 11 -1.45 -3.86 61.57
CA VAL A 11 -2.36 -3.22 60.62
C VAL A 11 -1.98 -3.70 59.24
N LEU A 12 -2.80 -4.58 58.67
CA LEU A 12 -2.66 -5.06 57.29
C LEU A 12 -3.26 -4.01 56.35
N ILE A 13 -2.42 -3.22 55.68
CA ILE A 13 -2.88 -2.30 54.62
C ILE A 13 -2.97 -3.14 53.33
N VAL A 14 -4.20 -3.54 52.99
CA VAL A 14 -4.50 -4.11 51.68
C VAL A 14 -4.61 -2.97 50.69
N GLY A 15 -3.52 -2.70 49.95
CA GLY A 15 -3.50 -1.77 48.86
C GLY A 15 -4.28 -2.35 47.67
N LEU A 16 -5.49 -1.88 47.44
CA LEU A 16 -6.29 -2.22 46.27
C LEU A 16 -5.69 -1.49 45.06
N GLY A 17 -4.77 -2.16 44.34
CA GLY A 17 -4.23 -1.66 43.08
C GLY A 17 -5.33 -1.68 42.01
N LEU A 18 -5.86 -0.52 41.65
CA LEU A 18 -6.77 -0.38 40.52
C LEU A 18 -5.98 -0.58 39.21
N VAL A 19 -6.02 -1.78 38.67
CA VAL A 19 -5.49 -2.05 37.32
C VAL A 19 -6.49 -1.50 36.32
N ILE A 20 -6.22 -0.31 35.79
CA ILE A 20 -6.96 0.25 34.66
C ILE A 20 -6.54 -0.52 33.43
N LEU A 21 -7.32 -1.53 33.03
CA LEU A 21 -7.22 -2.14 31.72
C LEU A 21 -7.71 -1.12 30.69
N THR A 22 -6.79 -0.39 30.11
CA THR A 22 -7.08 0.37 28.89
C THR A 22 -7.21 -0.64 27.76
N SER A 23 -8.44 -0.94 27.33
CA SER A 23 -8.68 -1.69 26.10
C SER A 23 -8.15 -0.86 24.94
N VAL A 24 -7.02 -1.27 24.37
CA VAL A 24 -6.54 -0.75 23.09
C VAL A 24 -7.49 -1.33 22.04
N ILE A 25 -8.40 -0.49 21.53
CA ILE A 25 -9.21 -0.85 20.38
C ILE A 25 -8.24 -0.83 19.19
N ALA A 26 -7.84 -2.02 18.72
CA ALA A 26 -7.08 -2.13 17.48
C ALA A 26 -8.04 -1.80 16.32
N TYR A 27 -7.87 -0.63 15.74
CA TYR A 27 -8.50 -0.30 14.47
C TYR A 27 -7.69 -0.96 13.35
N ALA A 28 -8.36 -1.73 12.50
CA ALA A 28 -7.77 -2.28 11.28
C ALA A 28 -8.18 -1.42 10.09
N SER A 29 -7.37 -1.40 9.03
CA SER A 29 -7.72 -0.77 7.77
C SER A 29 -9.07 -1.26 7.27
N SER A 30 -9.83 -0.37 6.68
CA SER A 30 -11.12 -0.69 6.09
C SER A 30 -11.24 -0.16 4.68
N THR A 31 -11.98 -0.89 3.83
CA THR A 31 -12.28 -0.47 2.47
C THR A 31 -13.78 -0.39 2.25
N ASN A 32 -14.22 0.64 1.51
CA ASN A 32 -15.60 0.75 1.08
C ASN A 32 -15.63 0.99 -0.44
N VAL A 33 -16.15 0.03 -1.20
CA VAL A 33 -16.33 0.14 -2.65
C VAL A 33 -17.48 1.08 -2.95
N LEU A 34 -17.21 2.13 -3.70
CA LEU A 34 -18.18 3.16 -4.08
C LEU A 34 -18.84 2.86 -5.41
N ALA A 35 -18.05 2.37 -6.39
CA ALA A 35 -18.53 2.04 -7.71
C ALA A 35 -17.62 1.01 -8.39
N VAL A 36 -18.22 0.21 -9.29
CA VAL A 36 -17.52 -0.70 -10.18
C VAL A 36 -18.12 -0.56 -11.57
N GLY A 37 -17.28 -0.46 -12.60
CA GLY A 37 -17.70 -0.36 -14.00
C GLY A 37 -16.76 -1.12 -14.93
N THR A 38 -17.17 -1.28 -16.20
CA THR A 38 -16.36 -1.95 -17.23
C THR A 38 -16.12 -1.00 -18.40
N ILE A 39 -14.86 -0.93 -18.84
CA ILE A 39 -14.46 -0.31 -20.11
C ILE A 39 -14.31 -1.45 -21.12
N PRO A 40 -15.18 -1.58 -22.14
CA PRO A 40 -15.16 -2.72 -23.06
C PRO A 40 -13.86 -2.82 -23.88
N ASN A 41 -13.30 -1.66 -24.27
CA ASN A 41 -12.04 -1.54 -25.00
C ASN A 41 -11.14 -0.57 -24.26
N SER A 42 -10.23 -1.09 -23.46
CA SER A 42 -9.31 -0.29 -22.66
C SER A 42 -8.16 0.25 -23.50
N GLN A 43 -7.70 1.46 -23.18
CA GLN A 43 -6.44 1.99 -23.72
C GLN A 43 -5.21 1.48 -22.95
N PHE A 44 -5.43 0.93 -21.76
CA PHE A 44 -4.36 0.47 -20.86
C PHE A 44 -3.98 -1.00 -21.09
N PHE A 45 -4.93 -1.80 -21.64
CA PHE A 45 -4.76 -3.27 -21.77
C PHE A 45 -5.40 -3.75 -23.06
N GLU A 46 -4.96 -4.90 -23.54
CA GLU A 46 -5.71 -5.64 -24.57
C GLU A 46 -7.03 -6.16 -23.97
N GLY A 47 -8.16 -5.76 -24.57
CA GLY A 47 -9.49 -6.17 -24.13
C GLY A 47 -10.10 -5.26 -23.07
N PRO A 48 -11.10 -5.78 -22.35
CA PRO A 48 -11.84 -4.99 -21.39
C PRO A 48 -11.07 -4.77 -20.08
N ALA A 49 -11.36 -3.65 -19.43
CA ALA A 49 -10.86 -3.32 -18.10
C ALA A 49 -12.00 -3.14 -17.11
N THR A 50 -11.74 -3.49 -15.85
CA THR A 50 -12.61 -3.19 -14.71
C THR A 50 -12.11 -1.93 -14.02
N VAL A 51 -13.01 -0.95 -13.86
CA VAL A 51 -12.76 0.25 -13.04
C VAL A 51 -13.40 0.05 -11.69
N THR A 52 -12.62 0.22 -10.61
CA THR A 52 -13.13 0.15 -9.23
C THR A 52 -12.79 1.45 -8.51
N VAL A 53 -13.79 2.13 -7.99
CA VAL A 53 -13.63 3.32 -7.13
C VAL A 53 -13.96 2.92 -5.70
N ARG A 54 -13.05 3.21 -4.77
CA ARG A 54 -13.24 2.90 -3.34
C ARG A 54 -12.63 3.98 -2.45
N THR A 55 -13.03 3.96 -1.17
CA THR A 55 -12.26 4.57 -0.10
C THR A 55 -11.45 3.50 0.63
N LEU A 56 -10.24 3.86 1.04
CA LEU A 56 -9.41 3.10 1.96
C LEU A 56 -9.17 3.96 3.19
N THR A 57 -9.45 3.43 4.37
CA THR A 57 -9.07 4.05 5.66
C THR A 57 -7.96 3.22 6.28
N ILE A 58 -6.84 3.85 6.63
CA ILE A 58 -5.69 3.23 7.30
C ILE A 58 -5.62 3.79 8.71
N ALA A 59 -5.72 2.89 9.68
CA ALA A 59 -5.71 3.26 11.09
C ALA A 59 -4.34 3.82 11.55
N PRO A 60 -4.29 4.58 12.66
CA PRO A 60 -3.05 5.08 13.23
C PRO A 60 -2.01 4.00 13.48
N GLY A 61 -0.77 4.24 13.03
CA GLY A 61 0.34 3.32 13.20
C GLY A 61 0.33 2.08 12.31
N GLU A 62 -0.68 1.92 11.45
CA GLU A 62 -0.81 0.74 10.59
C GLU A 62 0.13 0.80 9.38
N VAL A 63 0.71 -0.36 9.05
CA VAL A 63 1.55 -0.57 7.87
C VAL A 63 0.96 -1.71 7.06
N LEU A 64 0.54 -1.40 5.83
CA LEU A 64 0.01 -2.41 4.92
C LEU A 64 1.12 -3.36 4.44
N ALA A 65 0.73 -4.57 4.04
CA ALA A 65 1.66 -5.53 3.47
C ALA A 65 2.25 -5.01 2.14
N TRP A 66 3.45 -5.45 1.80
CA TRP A 66 4.02 -5.26 0.48
C TRP A 66 3.12 -5.89 -0.57
N HIS A 67 2.76 -5.10 -1.58
CA HIS A 67 1.84 -5.52 -2.63
C HIS A 67 2.11 -4.76 -3.94
N TYR A 68 1.40 -5.16 -4.98
CA TYR A 68 1.32 -4.45 -6.24
C TYR A 68 -0.10 -4.52 -6.81
N HIS A 69 -0.37 -3.69 -7.79
CA HIS A 69 -1.62 -3.70 -8.56
C HIS A 69 -1.34 -4.27 -9.96
N PRO A 70 -2.11 -5.27 -10.44
CA PRO A 70 -1.96 -5.78 -11.81
C PRO A 70 -2.67 -4.86 -12.81
N GLY A 71 -2.35 -3.58 -12.77
CA GLY A 71 -2.90 -2.48 -13.55
C GLY A 71 -2.53 -1.15 -12.94
N TYR A 72 -3.35 -0.14 -13.15
CA TYR A 72 -3.08 1.23 -12.72
C TYR A 72 -3.98 1.62 -11.56
N ALA A 73 -3.44 2.35 -10.60
CA ALA A 73 -4.20 2.98 -9.54
C ALA A 73 -3.92 4.48 -9.49
N PHE A 74 -5.00 5.27 -9.37
CA PHE A 74 -4.95 6.71 -9.18
C PHE A 74 -5.53 7.03 -7.81
N ASN A 75 -4.77 7.72 -6.99
CA ASN A 75 -5.05 7.89 -5.58
C ASN A 75 -5.09 9.37 -5.20
N VAL A 76 -6.01 9.73 -4.32
CA VAL A 76 -6.10 11.08 -3.75
C VAL A 76 -6.24 10.96 -2.25
N VAL A 77 -5.35 11.61 -1.49
CA VAL A 77 -5.46 11.68 -0.04
C VAL A 77 -6.61 12.63 0.31
N LYS A 78 -7.65 12.10 0.96
CA LYS A 78 -8.78 12.87 1.45
C LYS A 78 -8.47 13.57 2.77
N SER A 79 -7.87 12.84 3.71
CA SER A 79 -7.51 13.33 5.04
C SER A 79 -6.36 12.52 5.65
N GLY A 80 -5.68 13.09 6.63
CA GLY A 80 -4.49 12.52 7.25
C GLY A 80 -3.23 12.66 6.37
N HIS A 81 -2.15 11.99 6.76
CA HIS A 81 -0.88 11.99 6.02
C HIS A 81 -0.45 10.55 5.73
N LEU A 82 -0.45 10.19 4.46
CA LEU A 82 -0.08 8.88 3.95
C LEU A 82 1.41 8.84 3.64
N THR A 83 2.13 7.85 4.15
CA THR A 83 3.47 7.54 3.68
C THR A 83 3.42 6.33 2.74
N VAL A 84 3.85 6.51 1.49
CA VAL A 84 4.02 5.43 0.50
C VAL A 84 5.50 5.08 0.44
N GLU A 85 5.82 3.81 0.61
CA GLU A 85 7.17 3.27 0.52
C GLU A 85 7.29 2.37 -0.71
N GLU A 86 8.27 2.65 -1.57
CA GLU A 86 8.51 1.93 -2.81
C GLU A 86 9.40 0.70 -2.60
N GLY A 87 9.11 -0.36 -3.34
CA GLY A 87 9.85 -1.60 -3.28
C GLY A 87 11.33 -1.45 -3.66
N CYS A 88 11.64 -0.58 -4.61
CA CYS A 88 13.02 -0.29 -5.04
C CYS A 88 13.75 0.70 -4.12
N GLY A 89 13.07 1.28 -3.16
CA GLY A 89 13.62 2.26 -2.23
C GLY A 89 12.99 3.64 -2.41
N GLY A 90 13.13 4.43 -1.36
CA GLY A 90 12.46 5.72 -1.25
C GLY A 90 11.08 5.62 -0.60
N GLU A 91 10.67 6.73 -0.06
CA GLU A 91 9.31 6.92 0.45
C GLU A 91 8.91 8.38 0.30
N VAL A 92 7.61 8.61 0.18
CA VAL A 92 7.00 9.93 0.10
C VAL A 92 5.83 10.00 1.06
N THR A 93 5.68 11.15 1.73
CA THR A 93 4.51 11.43 2.56
C THR A 93 3.63 12.46 1.86
N LEU A 94 2.35 12.13 1.73
CA LEU A 94 1.34 12.89 1.02
C LEU A 94 0.25 13.33 2.01
N GLY A 95 -0.14 14.59 1.92
CA GLY A 95 -1.20 15.19 2.73
C GLY A 95 -2.53 15.33 1.97
N PRO A 96 -3.55 15.94 2.60
CA PRO A 96 -4.84 16.15 1.99
C PRO A 96 -4.76 16.91 0.67
N THR A 97 -5.54 16.46 -0.33
CA THR A 97 -5.61 16.96 -1.73
C THR A 97 -4.42 16.56 -2.61
N GLU A 98 -3.36 15.97 -2.07
CA GLU A 98 -2.29 15.43 -2.88
C GLU A 98 -2.71 14.11 -3.52
N ALA A 99 -2.23 13.89 -4.74
CA ALA A 99 -2.56 12.72 -5.55
C ALA A 99 -1.29 12.04 -6.04
N PHE A 100 -1.38 10.73 -6.27
CA PHE A 100 -0.29 9.92 -6.80
C PHE A 100 -0.84 8.76 -7.64
N GLU A 101 0.00 8.26 -8.52
CA GLU A 101 -0.31 7.10 -9.33
C GLU A 101 0.57 5.91 -8.93
N GLU A 102 0.03 4.71 -9.09
CA GLU A 102 0.71 3.44 -8.92
C GLU A 102 0.62 2.67 -10.23
N MET A 103 1.79 2.42 -10.80
CA MET A 103 1.88 1.76 -12.11
C MET A 103 1.76 0.25 -11.98
N ASP A 104 1.29 -0.38 -13.04
CA ASP A 104 1.14 -1.82 -13.13
C ASP A 104 2.38 -2.58 -12.63
N GLY A 105 2.18 -3.47 -11.66
CA GLY A 105 3.18 -4.36 -11.11
C GLY A 105 4.19 -3.71 -10.16
N HIS A 106 4.20 -2.39 -9.97
CA HIS A 106 5.11 -1.72 -9.04
C HIS A 106 4.82 -2.13 -7.60
N VAL A 107 5.85 -2.64 -6.93
CA VAL A 107 5.74 -3.09 -5.54
C VAL A 107 5.90 -1.90 -4.60
N HIS A 108 4.93 -1.73 -3.73
CA HIS A 108 4.91 -0.67 -2.72
C HIS A 108 4.14 -1.12 -1.49
N ARG A 109 4.14 -0.28 -0.46
CA ARG A 109 3.23 -0.37 0.69
C ARG A 109 2.86 1.01 1.21
N ALA A 110 1.66 1.11 1.76
CA ALA A 110 1.17 2.30 2.43
C ALA A 110 1.35 2.20 3.94
N LYS A 111 1.69 3.32 4.58
CA LYS A 111 1.89 3.43 6.03
C LYS A 111 1.14 4.66 6.55
N ASN A 112 0.47 4.51 7.67
CA ASN A 112 -0.01 5.62 8.48
C ASN A 112 0.90 5.75 9.70
N LEU A 113 1.86 6.65 9.65
CA LEU A 113 2.81 6.91 10.74
C LEU A 113 2.32 7.99 11.72
N THR A 114 1.04 8.37 11.62
CA THR A 114 0.42 9.42 12.43
C THR A 114 -0.51 8.85 13.50
N THR A 115 -1.14 9.73 14.27
CA THR A 115 -2.10 9.39 15.33
C THR A 115 -3.56 9.51 14.91
N GLU A 116 -3.81 9.88 13.64
CA GLU A 116 -5.14 10.04 13.06
C GLU A 116 -5.34 9.10 11.89
N ASP A 117 -6.59 8.80 11.54
CA ASP A 117 -6.92 8.01 10.36
C ASP A 117 -6.45 8.70 9.07
N VAL A 118 -5.85 7.92 8.18
CA VAL A 118 -5.63 8.33 6.78
C VAL A 118 -6.76 7.79 5.93
N VAL A 119 -7.42 8.68 5.19
CA VAL A 119 -8.48 8.30 4.24
C VAL A 119 -8.05 8.65 2.82
N ILE A 120 -8.15 7.67 1.93
CA ILE A 120 -7.73 7.77 0.53
C ILE A 120 -8.88 7.39 -0.39
N TYR A 121 -9.09 8.14 -1.48
CA TYR A 121 -9.86 7.69 -2.63
C TYR A 121 -8.93 6.96 -3.58
N ASN A 122 -9.28 5.72 -3.94
CA ASN A 122 -8.56 4.93 -4.93
C ASN A 122 -9.45 4.71 -6.16
N THR A 123 -8.89 4.90 -7.35
CA THR A 123 -9.48 4.50 -8.61
C THR A 123 -8.57 3.49 -9.29
N PHE A 124 -9.00 2.25 -9.37
CA PHE A 124 -8.25 1.16 -10.00
C PHE A 124 -8.75 0.94 -11.42
N ILE A 125 -7.83 0.74 -12.36
CA ILE A 125 -8.11 0.30 -13.73
C ILE A 125 -7.32 -0.99 -13.94
N MET A 126 -8.01 -2.14 -13.92
CA MET A 126 -7.41 -3.47 -13.96
C MET A 126 -7.86 -4.23 -15.21
N PRO A 127 -7.03 -5.10 -15.80
CA PRO A 127 -7.51 -6.07 -16.78
C PRO A 127 -8.70 -6.83 -16.20
N GLN A 128 -9.74 -7.09 -17.02
CA GLN A 128 -10.95 -7.76 -16.54
C GLN A 128 -10.62 -9.09 -15.85
N GLY A 129 -11.24 -9.32 -14.70
CA GLY A 129 -11.03 -10.54 -13.90
C GLY A 129 -9.77 -10.54 -13.02
N LYS A 130 -8.95 -9.50 -13.07
CA LYS A 130 -7.83 -9.35 -12.13
C LYS A 130 -8.27 -8.65 -10.84
N PRO A 131 -7.70 -9.04 -9.69
CA PRO A 131 -7.96 -8.35 -8.42
C PRO A 131 -7.34 -6.94 -8.44
N THR A 132 -7.81 -6.05 -7.58
CA THR A 132 -7.20 -4.72 -7.43
C THR A 132 -5.83 -4.74 -6.76
N THR A 133 -5.53 -5.79 -5.98
CA THR A 133 -4.31 -5.86 -5.16
C THR A 133 -3.80 -7.30 -5.09
N ILE A 134 -2.50 -7.49 -5.24
CA ILE A 134 -1.81 -8.76 -5.07
C ILE A 134 -0.71 -8.59 -4.03
N ASN A 135 -0.86 -9.25 -2.88
CA ASN A 135 0.14 -9.21 -1.82
C ASN A 135 1.38 -10.03 -2.20
N ILE A 136 2.55 -9.52 -1.84
CA ILE A 136 3.82 -10.23 -1.99
C ILE A 136 3.89 -11.35 -0.95
N PRO A 137 4.20 -12.61 -1.36
CA PRO A 137 4.37 -13.73 -0.43
C PRO A 137 5.35 -13.39 0.69
N ASN A 138 5.03 -13.85 1.90
CA ASN A 138 5.82 -13.63 3.13
C ASN A 138 6.02 -12.14 3.50
N ASN A 139 5.26 -11.23 2.90
CA ASN A 139 5.41 -9.78 3.07
C ASN A 139 6.86 -9.32 2.80
N GLU A 140 7.50 -9.91 1.81
CA GLU A 140 8.88 -9.63 1.42
C GLU A 140 8.95 -8.37 0.58
N ARG A 141 9.91 -7.48 0.84
CA ARG A 141 10.16 -6.34 -0.01
C ARG A 141 10.79 -6.80 -1.33
N ARG A 142 10.21 -6.39 -2.45
CA ARG A 142 10.74 -6.67 -3.80
C ARG A 142 10.81 -5.37 -4.60
N CYS A 143 11.82 -5.26 -5.45
CA CYS A 143 11.99 -4.13 -6.35
C CYS A 143 11.46 -4.47 -7.75
N GLY A 144 10.74 -3.56 -8.35
CA GLY A 144 10.31 -3.63 -9.74
C GLY A 144 8.80 -3.64 -9.94
N PRO A 145 8.40 -3.84 -11.18
CA PRO A 145 9.26 -4.00 -12.37
C PRO A 145 9.95 -2.70 -12.81
N PRO A 146 10.95 -2.75 -13.70
CA PRO A 146 11.53 -1.56 -14.31
C PRO A 146 10.47 -0.80 -15.13
N SER A 147 10.46 0.53 -15.03
CA SER A 147 9.55 1.43 -15.72
C SER A 147 10.04 1.75 -17.14
N ASP A 148 11.34 1.91 -17.29
CA ASP A 148 11.97 2.22 -18.57
C ASP A 148 13.31 1.50 -18.74
N ALA A 149 13.85 1.53 -19.99
CA ALA A 149 15.07 0.83 -20.32
C ALA A 149 16.34 1.48 -19.72
N THR A 150 16.28 2.70 -19.20
CA THR A 150 17.43 3.37 -18.57
C THR A 150 17.70 2.78 -17.20
N GLU A 151 16.66 2.34 -16.48
CA GLU A 151 16.80 1.66 -15.19
C GLU A 151 17.52 0.31 -15.29
N CYS A 152 17.55 -0.29 -16.49
CA CYS A 152 18.27 -1.53 -16.73
C CYS A 152 19.78 -1.32 -16.94
N LYS A 153 20.25 -0.08 -17.23
CA LYS A 153 21.66 0.21 -17.54
C LYS A 153 22.53 0.21 -16.28
N ASP A 154 23.84 0.22 -16.48
CA ASP A 154 24.85 0.36 -15.43
C ASP A 154 24.65 -0.61 -14.24
N ASN A 155 24.31 -1.88 -14.58
CA ASN A 155 23.95 -2.94 -13.63
C ASN A 155 22.63 -2.71 -12.87
N GLY A 156 21.83 -1.70 -13.21
CA GLY A 156 20.53 -1.44 -12.59
C GLY A 156 19.56 -2.64 -12.68
N TRP A 157 19.67 -3.48 -13.71
CA TRP A 157 18.88 -4.71 -13.86
C TRP A 157 19.02 -5.67 -12.67
N THR A 158 20.12 -5.63 -11.91
CA THR A 158 20.38 -6.53 -10.79
C THR A 158 19.49 -6.27 -9.56
N GLN A 159 18.90 -5.06 -9.45
CA GLN A 159 18.06 -4.68 -8.33
C GLN A 159 16.64 -5.26 -8.42
N PHE A 160 16.18 -5.58 -9.64
CA PHE A 160 14.81 -6.01 -9.86
C PHE A 160 14.62 -7.48 -9.46
N THR A 161 13.57 -7.69 -8.66
CA THR A 161 13.16 -9.01 -8.17
C THR A 161 11.68 -9.28 -8.39
N GLN A 162 10.98 -8.34 -9.07
CA GLN A 162 9.57 -8.42 -9.44
C GLN A 162 9.43 -7.97 -10.91
N PRO A 163 8.73 -8.71 -11.80
CA PRO A 163 8.10 -10.02 -11.55
C PRO A 163 9.11 -11.16 -11.36
N ASN A 164 10.32 -11.02 -11.90
CA ASN A 164 11.44 -11.97 -11.81
C ASN A 164 12.75 -11.19 -11.70
N SER A 165 13.81 -11.83 -11.24
CA SER A 165 15.17 -11.34 -11.43
C SER A 165 15.57 -11.52 -12.89
N PHE A 166 16.31 -10.57 -13.44
CA PHE A 166 16.85 -10.63 -14.79
C PHE A 166 18.24 -11.26 -14.76
N SER A 167 18.59 -12.01 -15.82
CA SER A 167 19.91 -12.65 -15.94
C SER A 167 20.96 -11.69 -16.50
N ASN A 168 20.54 -10.63 -17.18
CA ASN A 168 21.40 -9.62 -17.81
C ASN A 168 20.60 -8.36 -18.19
N GLN A 169 21.34 -7.30 -18.57
CA GLN A 169 20.74 -6.03 -19.00
C GLN A 169 19.80 -6.18 -20.20
N GLY A 170 20.15 -7.05 -21.16
CA GLY A 170 19.35 -7.27 -22.38
C GLY A 170 17.95 -7.78 -22.05
N GLU A 171 17.86 -8.77 -21.18
CA GLU A 171 16.59 -9.34 -20.72
C GLU A 171 15.71 -8.28 -20.01
N CYS A 172 16.30 -7.46 -19.19
CA CYS A 172 15.61 -6.34 -18.52
C CYS A 172 15.08 -5.32 -19.55
N VAL A 173 15.90 -4.92 -20.52
CA VAL A 173 15.48 -3.99 -21.58
C VAL A 173 14.38 -4.59 -22.45
N ASP A 174 14.47 -5.85 -22.79
CA ASP A 174 13.46 -6.55 -23.59
C ASP A 174 12.12 -6.65 -22.84
N TYR A 175 12.16 -6.90 -21.53
CA TYR A 175 10.97 -6.86 -20.68
C TYR A 175 10.25 -5.51 -20.77
N VAL A 176 10.98 -4.40 -20.60
CA VAL A 176 10.39 -3.04 -20.69
C VAL A 176 9.80 -2.78 -22.07
N ARG A 177 10.48 -3.17 -23.14
CA ARG A 177 10.02 -2.97 -24.53
C ARG A 177 8.74 -3.75 -24.82
N HIS A 178 8.61 -4.97 -24.32
CA HIS A 178 7.40 -5.77 -24.52
C HIS A 178 6.22 -5.19 -23.74
N ARG A 179 6.47 -4.67 -22.54
CA ARG A 179 5.46 -4.04 -21.71
C ARG A 179 4.95 -2.72 -22.32
N ALA A 180 5.85 -1.90 -22.86
CA ALA A 180 5.49 -0.64 -23.51
C ALA A 180 4.63 -0.82 -24.79
N ARG A 181 4.69 -1.97 -25.44
CA ARG A 181 3.88 -2.28 -26.64
C ARG A 181 2.40 -2.49 -26.35
N VAL A 182 2.03 -2.74 -25.10
CA VAL A 182 0.64 -2.96 -24.69
C VAL A 182 -0.11 -1.62 -24.51
N VAL A 183 0.60 -0.50 -24.39
CA VAL A 183 -0.01 0.83 -24.38
C VAL A 183 -0.29 1.25 -25.82
N LEU A 184 -1.53 1.06 -26.29
CA LEU A 184 -1.96 1.51 -27.63
C LEU A 184 -1.92 3.04 -27.73
N PRO A 185 -1.60 3.60 -28.91
CA PRO A 185 -1.65 5.04 -29.11
C PRO A 185 -3.08 5.55 -28.84
N VAL A 186 -3.17 6.65 -28.09
CA VAL A 186 -4.43 7.32 -27.81
C VAL A 186 -5.06 7.71 -29.14
N PRO A 187 -6.30 7.27 -29.48
CA PRO A 187 -6.98 7.74 -30.67
C PRO A 187 -7.16 9.26 -30.52
N GLU A 188 -6.79 10.01 -31.55
CA GLU A 188 -7.07 11.45 -31.59
C GLU A 188 -8.58 11.67 -31.41
N VAL A 189 -8.95 12.39 -30.36
CA VAL A 189 -10.34 12.82 -30.16
C VAL A 189 -10.64 13.83 -31.24
N PRO A 190 -11.66 13.61 -32.12
CA PRO A 190 -12.05 14.60 -33.10
C PRO A 190 -12.37 15.91 -32.38
N GLN A 191 -11.66 16.97 -32.73
CA GLN A 191 -11.99 18.31 -32.25
C GLN A 191 -13.28 18.76 -33.00
N ASN A 192 -14.40 18.83 -32.28
CA ASN A 192 -15.65 19.40 -32.76
C ASN A 192 -15.59 20.92 -32.69
#